data_2df6191faa441a29883c35fe400cfa56
#
_entry.id   2df6191faa441a29883c35fe400cfa56
#
_cell.length_a   1.000
_cell.length_b   1.000
_cell.length_c   1.000
_cell.angle_alpha   90.00
_cell.angle_beta   90.00
_cell.angle_gamma   90.00
#
_symmetry.space_group_name_H-M   'P 1'
#
loop_
_entity.id
_entity.type
_entity.pdbx_description
1 polymer ?
#
loop_
_entity_poly.entity_id
_entity_poly.type
_entity_poly.pdbx_seq_one_letter_code
_entity_poly.pdbx_strand_id
1 'polypeptide(L)'
;MKKQVALMLAGLLLCSALAGCGQPDGTSTANNSGAAPAGEMQLAPMQLSDEQYSVLSLANIGVREFIAYEYQADENLRCITTTRYILNDALEWEPADSGSGRTYGDAPPPSPIGTIALTDKGGGQGFTRVLRERGESSTGYTSSAPGLPEEVAAGGLAIGVGVQQEAVPIVYDEEIPLLVRTFRDKSELYVYDAARDFADPSRFDGDLFTEAYTVTFSDTMPE
;
A
#
# COMPACT_ATOMS: atom_id res chain seq x y z
N MET A 1 -49.10 53.46 -8.50
CA MET A 1 -49.90 52.68 -9.47
C MET A 1 -49.36 51.26 -9.42
N LYS A 2 -50.05 50.38 -8.73
CA LYS A 2 -50.80 49.24 -9.23
C LYS A 2 -49.88 48.29 -10.03
N LYS A 3 -49.68 47.03 -9.70
CA LYS A 3 -50.57 46.05 -9.09
C LYS A 3 -49.74 44.93 -8.44
N GLN A 4 -50.17 44.51 -7.30
CA GLN A 4 -50.05 43.20 -6.74
C GLN A 4 -50.54 42.15 -7.71
N VAL A 5 -49.87 40.99 -7.79
CA VAL A 5 -50.56 39.71 -7.86
C VAL A 5 -49.77 38.72 -7.05
N ALA A 6 -50.35 38.39 -5.93
CA ALA A 6 -50.11 37.21 -5.17
C ALA A 6 -50.72 36.02 -5.91
N LEU A 7 -50.03 34.93 -5.91
CA LEU A 7 -50.55 33.57 -6.10
C LEU A 7 -49.60 32.68 -5.28
N MET A 8 -49.87 32.43 -4.12
CA MET A 8 -50.78 31.50 -3.45
C MET A 8 -50.90 30.17 -4.16
N LEU A 9 -50.51 29.21 -3.37
CA LEU A 9 -51.05 27.84 -3.24
C LEU A 9 -50.62 26.89 -4.36
N ALA A 10 -50.32 25.75 -4.05
CA ALA A 10 -50.77 24.67 -3.17
C ALA A 10 -49.66 23.67 -3.18
N GLY A 11 -49.14 23.20 -2.12
CA GLY A 11 -49.80 22.32 -1.18
C GLY A 11 -50.39 21.12 -1.88
N LEU A 12 -49.55 20.14 -2.19
CA LEU A 12 -50.08 18.80 -2.28
C LEU A 12 -49.03 17.84 -1.76
N LEU A 13 -49.20 17.47 -0.53
CA LEU A 13 -48.83 16.18 0.00
C LEU A 13 -49.34 15.10 -0.98
N LEU A 14 -48.45 14.41 -1.61
CA LEU A 14 -48.72 13.12 -2.18
C LEU A 14 -47.70 12.15 -1.57
N CYS A 15 -48.07 11.65 -0.40
CA CYS A 15 -47.65 10.36 0.08
C CYS A 15 -48.14 9.33 -0.93
N SER A 16 -47.30 8.91 -1.82
CA SER A 16 -47.47 7.67 -2.57
C SER A 16 -46.48 6.68 -2.05
N ALA A 17 -46.93 5.87 -1.12
CA ALA A 17 -46.38 4.59 -0.85
C ALA A 17 -46.41 3.78 -2.16
N LEU A 18 -45.29 3.67 -2.81
CA LEU A 18 -45.05 2.64 -3.81
C LEU A 18 -44.04 1.68 -3.21
N ALA A 19 -44.57 0.66 -2.56
CA ALA A 19 -43.90 -0.61 -2.47
C ALA A 19 -43.68 -1.11 -3.90
N GLY A 20 -42.50 -0.87 -4.43
CA GLY A 20 -41.98 -1.39 -5.69
C GLY A 20 -40.79 -2.29 -5.34
N CYS A 21 -41.04 -3.56 -5.12
CA CYS A 21 -40.05 -4.60 -5.35
C CYS A 21 -39.66 -4.53 -6.84
N GLY A 22 -38.53 -3.92 -7.09
CA GLY A 22 -37.80 -3.99 -8.34
C GLY A 22 -36.36 -4.12 -7.96
N GLN A 23 -35.92 -5.36 -7.85
CA GLN A 23 -34.51 -5.70 -7.77
C GLN A 23 -33.96 -5.52 -9.17
N PRO A 24 -33.11 -4.54 -9.45
CA PRO A 24 -32.27 -4.63 -10.62
C PRO A 24 -31.19 -5.66 -10.27
N ASP A 25 -31.20 -6.77 -10.98
CA ASP A 25 -30.05 -7.65 -11.14
C ASP A 25 -28.90 -6.85 -11.79
N GLY A 26 -28.33 -5.95 -11.03
CA GLY A 26 -26.98 -5.45 -11.23
C GLY A 26 -26.09 -6.46 -10.60
N THR A 27 -25.56 -7.39 -11.38
CA THR A 27 -24.34 -8.13 -11.08
C THR A 27 -23.23 -7.09 -10.88
N SER A 28 -23.22 -6.50 -9.69
CA SER A 28 -22.02 -5.95 -9.11
C SER A 28 -21.12 -7.17 -8.94
N THR A 29 -20.22 -7.38 -9.88
CA THR A 29 -19.02 -8.15 -9.63
C THR A 29 -18.33 -7.43 -8.48
N ALA A 30 -18.69 -7.79 -7.27
CA ALA A 30 -17.85 -7.56 -6.12
C ALA A 30 -16.51 -8.20 -6.51
N ASN A 31 -15.53 -7.36 -6.83
CA ASN A 31 -14.16 -7.79 -6.88
C ASN A 31 -13.91 -8.43 -5.52
N ASN A 32 -13.83 -9.74 -5.52
CA ASN A 32 -13.29 -10.51 -4.43
C ASN A 32 -11.80 -10.10 -4.33
N SER A 33 -11.53 -9.00 -3.65
CA SER A 33 -10.31 -8.93 -2.88
C SER A 33 -10.39 -10.17 -2.00
N GLY A 34 -9.44 -11.08 -2.17
CA GLY A 34 -9.41 -12.34 -1.45
C GLY A 34 -9.29 -12.06 0.06
N ALA A 35 -10.44 -11.73 0.68
CA ALA A 35 -10.50 -11.63 2.12
C ALA A 35 -10.17 -13.01 2.66
N ALA A 36 -9.14 -13.08 3.50
CA ALA A 36 -8.78 -14.31 4.19
C ALA A 36 -10.02 -14.93 4.84
N PRO A 37 -10.09 -16.24 4.87
CA PRO A 37 -11.00 -16.93 5.77
C PRO A 37 -10.84 -16.34 7.17
N ALA A 38 -11.95 -16.07 7.86
CA ALA A 38 -11.91 -15.47 9.19
C ALA A 38 -11.05 -16.34 10.11
N GLY A 39 -9.92 -15.79 10.56
CA GLY A 39 -8.98 -16.46 11.47
C GLY A 39 -7.59 -16.74 10.91
N GLU A 40 -7.33 -16.56 9.63
CA GLU A 40 -5.97 -16.68 9.09
C GLU A 40 -5.28 -15.30 9.03
N MET A 41 -4.08 -15.22 9.60
CA MET A 41 -3.24 -14.02 9.49
C MET A 41 -2.64 -13.96 8.09
N GLN A 42 -2.87 -12.85 7.38
CA GLN A 42 -2.33 -12.68 6.04
C GLN A 42 -2.07 -11.23 5.66
N LEU A 43 -1.17 -11.05 4.72
CA LEU A 43 -0.94 -9.82 3.98
C LEU A 43 -1.31 -10.04 2.51
N ALA A 44 -2.16 -9.18 1.96
CA ALA A 44 -2.64 -9.31 0.59
C ALA A 44 -2.50 -7.99 -0.19
N PRO A 45 -2.16 -8.03 -1.49
CA PRO A 45 -2.18 -6.84 -2.33
C PRO A 45 -3.57 -6.22 -2.36
N MET A 46 -3.64 -4.91 -2.15
CA MET A 46 -4.90 -4.17 -2.25
C MET A 46 -5.24 -3.91 -3.72
N GLN A 47 -6.43 -4.34 -4.13
CA GLN A 47 -6.95 -4.02 -5.46
C GLN A 47 -7.65 -2.68 -5.42
N LEU A 48 -7.11 -1.70 -6.14
CA LEU A 48 -7.75 -0.39 -6.26
C LEU A 48 -8.79 -0.40 -7.36
N SER A 49 -9.93 0.28 -7.12
CA SER A 49 -10.93 0.52 -8.16
C SER A 49 -10.48 1.61 -9.13
N ASP A 50 -11.11 1.68 -10.31
CA ASP A 50 -10.85 2.73 -11.29
C ASP A 50 -11.07 4.15 -10.72
N GLU A 51 -12.03 4.30 -9.82
CA GLU A 51 -12.30 5.56 -9.13
C GLU A 51 -11.16 5.94 -8.19
N GLN A 52 -10.62 4.97 -7.43
CA GLN A 52 -9.46 5.19 -6.57
C GLN A 52 -8.22 5.56 -7.39
N TYR A 53 -7.98 4.87 -8.51
CA TYR A 53 -6.91 5.25 -9.44
C TYR A 53 -7.09 6.66 -10.01
N SER A 54 -8.33 7.03 -10.33
CA SER A 54 -8.63 8.39 -10.82
C SER A 54 -8.28 9.44 -9.77
N VAL A 55 -8.59 9.19 -8.51
CA VAL A 55 -8.25 10.11 -7.39
C VAL A 55 -6.73 10.22 -7.22
N LEU A 56 -6.00 9.10 -7.26
CA LEU A 56 -4.53 9.11 -7.19
C LEU A 56 -3.92 9.90 -8.35
N SER A 57 -4.45 9.72 -9.56
CA SER A 57 -4.02 10.44 -10.75
C SER A 57 -4.24 11.96 -10.62
N LEU A 58 -5.36 12.39 -10.03
CA LEU A 58 -5.60 13.82 -9.73
C LEU A 58 -4.60 14.38 -8.72
N ALA A 59 -4.09 13.54 -7.82
CA ALA A 59 -3.03 13.89 -6.90
C ALA A 59 -1.62 13.80 -7.53
N ASN A 60 -1.54 13.55 -8.85
CA ASN A 60 -0.30 13.32 -9.61
C ASN A 60 0.52 12.13 -9.05
N ILE A 61 -0.17 11.10 -8.59
CA ILE A 61 0.44 9.85 -8.15
C ILE A 61 0.17 8.80 -9.22
N GLY A 62 1.22 8.30 -9.85
CA GLY A 62 1.13 7.24 -10.86
C GLY A 62 0.80 5.88 -10.25
N VAL A 63 0.19 5.01 -11.03
CA VAL A 63 -0.17 3.63 -10.60
C VAL A 63 1.05 2.85 -10.09
N ARG A 64 2.23 3.11 -10.64
CA ARG A 64 3.49 2.47 -10.23
C ARG A 64 4.15 3.13 -9.03
N GLU A 65 3.63 4.28 -8.63
CA GLU A 65 4.15 5.09 -7.51
C GLU A 65 3.35 4.85 -6.23
N PHE A 66 2.25 4.09 -6.33
CA PHE A 66 1.40 3.73 -5.20
C PHE A 66 1.17 2.22 -5.15
N ILE A 67 1.63 1.60 -4.08
CA ILE A 67 1.49 0.17 -3.83
C ILE A 67 0.88 0.03 -2.45
N ALA A 68 -0.17 -0.76 -2.34
CA ALA A 68 -0.85 -0.93 -1.06
C ALA A 68 -1.18 -2.41 -0.79
N TYR A 69 -1.17 -2.75 0.48
CA TYR A 69 -1.48 -4.07 1.01
C TYR A 69 -2.49 -3.95 2.13
N GLU A 70 -3.44 -4.86 2.18
CA GLU A 70 -4.27 -5.07 3.36
C GLU A 70 -3.65 -6.17 4.21
N TYR A 71 -3.61 -5.99 5.53
CA TYR A 71 -3.20 -7.03 6.45
C TYR A 71 -4.33 -7.38 7.41
N GLN A 72 -4.36 -8.64 7.78
CA GLN A 72 -5.17 -9.18 8.87
C GLN A 72 -4.23 -9.97 9.77
N ALA A 73 -4.01 -9.49 10.98
CA ALA A 73 -3.28 -10.17 12.04
C ALA A 73 -4.28 -10.65 13.12
N ASP A 74 -3.79 -11.07 14.26
CA ASP A 74 -4.61 -11.43 15.41
C ASP A 74 -4.40 -10.45 16.60
N GLU A 75 -4.99 -10.75 17.73
CA GLU A 75 -4.92 -9.94 18.94
C GLU A 75 -3.55 -9.94 19.63
N ASN A 76 -2.66 -10.85 19.22
CA ASN A 76 -1.31 -10.94 19.76
C ASN A 76 -0.35 -9.94 19.11
N LEU A 77 -0.73 -9.31 18.00
CA LEU A 77 0.10 -8.31 17.33
C LEU A 77 0.55 -7.21 18.32
N ARG A 78 1.85 -6.95 18.40
CA ARG A 78 2.45 -5.91 19.26
C ARG A 78 3.22 -4.87 18.49
N CYS A 79 3.77 -5.23 17.35
CA CYS A 79 4.54 -4.32 16.54
C CYS A 79 4.41 -4.63 15.06
N ILE A 80 4.41 -3.58 14.24
CA ILE A 80 4.59 -3.66 12.79
C ILE A 80 5.81 -2.82 12.45
N THR A 81 6.81 -3.42 11.86
CA THR A 81 8.04 -2.74 11.43
C THR A 81 8.16 -2.80 9.92
N THR A 82 8.46 -1.67 9.30
CA THR A 82 8.83 -1.64 7.88
C THR A 82 10.30 -1.27 7.75
N THR A 83 11.02 -2.00 6.94
CA THR A 83 12.46 -1.79 6.72
C THR A 83 12.72 -1.46 5.27
N ARG A 84 13.62 -0.53 5.03
CA ARG A 84 14.19 -0.28 3.71
C ARG A 84 15.59 -0.85 3.67
N TYR A 85 15.87 -1.62 2.65
CA TYR A 85 17.19 -2.17 2.35
C TYR A 85 17.77 -1.52 1.10
N ILE A 86 19.09 -1.47 1.06
CA ILE A 86 19.87 -1.16 -0.14
C ILE A 86 20.79 -2.33 -0.40
N LEU A 87 20.87 -2.75 -1.65
CA LEU A 87 21.78 -3.80 -2.07
C LEU A 87 23.19 -3.21 -2.21
N ASN A 88 24.17 -3.82 -1.55
CA ASN A 88 25.56 -3.42 -1.65
C ASN A 88 26.28 -4.11 -2.83
N ASP A 89 27.53 -3.74 -3.09
CA ASP A 89 28.36 -4.31 -4.17
C ASP A 89 28.68 -5.81 -3.98
N ALA A 90 28.50 -6.34 -2.77
CA ALA A 90 28.66 -7.77 -2.48
C ALA A 90 27.36 -8.56 -2.72
N LEU A 91 26.32 -7.90 -3.21
CA LEU A 91 24.98 -8.44 -3.40
C LEU A 91 24.33 -8.88 -2.08
N GLU A 92 24.58 -8.13 -1.01
CA GLU A 92 23.99 -8.33 0.29
C GLU A 92 23.05 -7.16 0.63
N TRP A 93 21.89 -7.47 1.20
CA TRP A 93 20.94 -6.46 1.65
C TRP A 93 21.39 -5.80 2.94
N GLU A 94 21.57 -4.49 2.91
CA GLU A 94 21.91 -3.68 4.08
C GLU A 94 20.70 -2.84 4.51
N PRO A 95 20.27 -2.90 5.77
CA PRO A 95 19.18 -2.06 6.24
C PRO A 95 19.61 -0.58 6.19
N ALA A 96 18.97 0.19 5.35
CA ALA A 96 19.21 1.62 5.20
C ALA A 96 18.41 2.44 6.24
N ASP A 97 17.25 1.97 6.59
CA ASP A 97 16.48 2.43 7.73
C ASP A 97 15.54 1.31 8.24
N SER A 98 15.30 1.30 9.52
CA SER A 98 14.21 0.54 10.16
C SER A 98 13.19 1.55 10.68
N GLY A 99 12.17 1.82 9.88
CA GLY A 99 11.04 2.61 10.32
C GLY A 99 10.09 1.73 11.08
N SER A 100 9.97 1.89 12.40
CA SER A 100 8.87 1.24 13.11
C SER A 100 7.54 1.76 12.55
N GLY A 101 6.68 0.85 12.15
CA GLY A 101 5.34 1.22 11.70
C GLY A 101 4.46 1.60 12.87
N ARG A 102 4.19 0.68 13.76
CA ARG A 102 3.29 0.85 14.90
C ARG A 102 3.70 -0.06 16.04
N THR A 103 3.57 0.46 17.24
CA THR A 103 3.86 -0.26 18.48
C THR A 103 2.64 -0.14 19.40
N TYR A 104 2.13 -1.26 19.91
CA TYR A 104 0.89 -1.29 20.71
C TYR A 104 1.13 -1.45 22.22
N GLY A 105 2.36 -1.69 22.63
CA GLY A 105 2.67 -2.00 24.03
C GLY A 105 2.06 -3.33 24.48
N ASP A 106 1.70 -3.41 25.75
CA ASP A 106 1.11 -4.62 26.33
C ASP A 106 -0.38 -4.81 25.97
N ALA A 107 -1.01 -3.80 25.38
CA ALA A 107 -2.41 -3.89 24.99
C ALA A 107 -2.55 -4.48 23.56
N PRO A 108 -3.63 -5.21 23.28
CA PRO A 108 -3.92 -5.63 21.92
C PRO A 108 -4.14 -4.41 21.02
N PRO A 109 -3.90 -4.54 19.71
CA PRO A 109 -4.19 -3.46 18.76
C PRO A 109 -5.68 -3.10 18.78
N PRO A 110 -6.05 -1.83 18.57
CA PRO A 110 -7.45 -1.42 18.44
C PRO A 110 -8.16 -2.16 17.28
N SER A 111 -7.40 -2.48 16.25
CA SER A 111 -7.82 -3.34 15.15
C SER A 111 -6.64 -4.16 14.66
N PRO A 112 -6.77 -5.49 14.57
CA PRO A 112 -5.74 -6.33 13.97
C PRO A 112 -5.75 -6.26 12.42
N ILE A 113 -6.58 -5.41 11.84
CA ILE A 113 -6.75 -5.26 10.39
C ILE A 113 -6.37 -3.84 9.99
N GLY A 114 -5.58 -3.72 8.93
CA GLY A 114 -5.16 -2.43 8.43
C GLY A 114 -4.59 -2.47 7.02
N THR A 115 -3.94 -1.38 6.65
CA THR A 115 -3.36 -1.18 5.32
C THR A 115 -1.94 -0.64 5.46
N ILE A 116 -1.04 -1.17 4.64
CA ILE A 116 0.31 -0.65 4.45
C ILE A 116 0.37 -0.10 3.03
N ALA A 117 0.78 1.15 2.89
CA ALA A 117 0.96 1.75 1.57
C ALA A 117 2.37 2.29 1.41
N LEU A 118 2.92 2.11 0.23
CA LEU A 118 4.18 2.66 -0.23
C LEU A 118 3.87 3.68 -1.31
N THR A 119 4.34 4.91 -1.14
CA THR A 119 4.12 5.99 -2.12
C THR A 119 5.46 6.61 -2.49
N ASP A 120 5.82 6.54 -3.77
CA ASP A 120 6.98 7.28 -4.28
C ASP A 120 6.61 8.76 -4.41
N LYS A 121 7.34 9.61 -3.72
CA LYS A 121 7.15 11.07 -3.81
C LYS A 121 7.85 11.68 -5.01
N GLY A 122 8.55 10.90 -5.79
CA GLY A 122 9.42 11.39 -6.85
C GLY A 122 10.70 12.04 -6.30
N GLY A 123 11.56 12.51 -7.22
CA GLY A 123 12.78 13.23 -6.85
C GLY A 123 13.85 12.39 -6.15
N GLY A 124 13.76 11.09 -6.23
CA GLY A 124 14.80 10.19 -5.73
C GLY A 124 14.85 10.02 -4.20
N GLN A 125 13.76 10.33 -3.50
CA GLN A 125 13.73 10.27 -2.03
C GLN A 125 13.29 8.91 -1.46
N GLY A 126 13.07 7.91 -2.33
CA GLY A 126 12.50 6.63 -1.90
C GLY A 126 11.00 6.69 -1.63
N PHE A 127 10.45 5.60 -1.11
CA PHE A 127 9.03 5.53 -0.81
C PHE A 127 8.70 6.07 0.58
N THR A 128 7.61 6.83 0.66
CA THR A 128 6.94 7.08 1.95
C THR A 128 6.12 5.85 2.29
N ARG A 129 6.24 5.40 3.52
CA ARG A 129 5.50 4.28 4.09
C ARG A 129 4.34 4.84 4.92
N VAL A 130 3.14 4.37 4.67
CA VAL A 130 1.95 4.76 5.41
C VAL A 130 1.30 3.51 5.97
N LEU A 131 1.09 3.50 7.27
CA LEU A 131 0.37 2.46 7.96
C LEU A 131 -0.95 3.02 8.47
N ARG A 132 -2.04 2.32 8.22
CA ARG A 132 -3.36 2.70 8.67
C ARG A 132 -4.12 1.49 9.20
N GLU A 133 -4.59 1.58 10.43
CA GLU A 133 -5.51 0.60 11.01
C GLU A 133 -6.95 0.91 10.63
N ARG A 134 -7.80 -0.10 10.61
CA ARG A 134 -9.22 0.08 10.31
C ARG A 134 -9.88 0.92 11.43
N GLY A 135 -10.46 2.06 11.04
CA GLY A 135 -11.12 2.97 11.98
C GLY A 135 -10.22 4.01 12.65
N GLU A 136 -8.91 3.93 12.45
CA GLU A 136 -7.92 4.84 13.02
C GLU A 136 -7.40 5.87 12.00
N SER A 137 -6.74 6.90 12.53
CA SER A 137 -5.97 7.82 11.70
C SER A 137 -4.73 7.14 11.14
N SER A 138 -4.35 7.51 9.91
CA SER A 138 -3.12 6.99 9.31
C SER A 138 -1.88 7.54 10.00
N THR A 139 -0.88 6.70 10.16
CA THR A 139 0.48 7.09 10.56
C THR A 139 1.39 6.95 9.36
N GLY A 140 2.04 8.04 8.96
CA GLY A 140 2.95 8.04 7.84
C GLY A 140 4.40 8.19 8.28
N TYR A 141 5.29 7.43 7.67
CA TYR A 141 6.74 7.53 7.86
C TYR A 141 7.39 7.89 6.54
N THR A 142 8.22 8.92 6.58
CA THR A 142 9.14 9.20 5.49
C THR A 142 10.51 8.73 5.94
N SER A 143 11.17 7.95 5.10
CA SER A 143 12.54 7.53 5.36
C SER A 143 13.44 8.75 5.54
N SER A 144 14.28 8.72 6.57
CA SER A 144 15.42 9.63 6.73
C SER A 144 16.68 9.10 6.04
N ALA A 145 16.61 7.93 5.43
CA ALA A 145 17.73 7.31 4.73
C ALA A 145 18.17 8.16 3.52
N PRO A 146 19.40 7.98 3.06
CA PRO A 146 19.89 8.63 1.86
C PRO A 146 18.92 8.45 0.70
N GLY A 147 18.71 9.49 -0.07
CA GLY A 147 17.99 9.43 -1.34
C GLY A 147 18.67 8.50 -2.33
N LEU A 148 18.18 8.47 -3.56
CA LEU A 148 18.87 7.79 -4.65
C LEU A 148 20.23 8.47 -4.90
N PRO A 149 21.26 7.71 -5.29
CA PRO A 149 22.51 8.26 -5.78
C PRO A 149 22.27 9.32 -6.87
N GLU A 150 23.15 10.31 -6.97
CA GLU A 150 22.98 11.43 -7.91
C GLU A 150 22.86 10.94 -9.36
N GLU A 151 23.64 9.97 -9.76
CA GLU A 151 23.59 9.34 -11.08
C GLU A 151 22.27 8.64 -11.38
N VAL A 152 21.61 8.11 -10.35
CA VAL A 152 20.29 7.48 -10.45
C VAL A 152 19.19 8.54 -10.48
N ALA A 153 19.33 9.56 -9.65
CA ALA A 153 18.36 10.66 -9.56
C ALA A 153 18.36 11.56 -10.80
N ALA A 154 19.48 11.62 -11.55
CA ALA A 154 19.60 12.37 -12.81
C ALA A 154 18.63 11.87 -13.90
N GLY A 155 18.11 10.67 -13.77
CA GLY A 155 17.10 10.10 -14.66
C GLY A 155 17.70 9.47 -15.93
N GLY A 156 16.81 8.96 -16.79
CA GLY A 156 17.20 8.30 -18.05
C GLY A 156 17.51 6.81 -17.90
N LEU A 157 17.39 6.25 -16.70
CA LEU A 157 17.61 4.84 -16.43
C LEU A 157 16.34 4.02 -16.63
N ALA A 158 16.53 2.74 -16.94
CA ALA A 158 15.44 1.79 -16.86
C ALA A 158 15.15 1.45 -15.39
N ILE A 159 13.87 1.44 -15.04
CA ILE A 159 13.42 1.11 -13.69
C ILE A 159 12.68 -0.21 -13.72
N GLY A 160 13.19 -1.17 -12.95
CA GLY A 160 12.52 -2.42 -12.66
C GLY A 160 11.81 -2.35 -11.32
N VAL A 161 10.57 -2.85 -11.26
CA VAL A 161 9.78 -2.90 -10.02
C VAL A 161 9.15 -4.27 -9.89
N GLY A 162 9.47 -4.97 -8.81
CA GLY A 162 8.80 -6.19 -8.36
C GLY A 162 7.99 -5.89 -7.11
N VAL A 163 6.74 -6.35 -7.09
CA VAL A 163 5.86 -6.21 -5.93
C VAL A 163 5.37 -7.59 -5.49
N GLN A 164 4.99 -7.71 -4.24
CA GLN A 164 4.28 -8.89 -3.76
C GLN A 164 2.89 -8.93 -4.40
N GLN A 165 2.64 -9.92 -5.25
CA GLN A 165 1.43 -10.00 -6.07
C GLN A 165 0.35 -10.93 -5.49
N GLU A 166 0.73 -11.84 -4.63
CA GLU A 166 -0.16 -12.82 -4.03
C GLU A 166 -0.33 -12.56 -2.54
N ALA A 167 -1.44 -13.05 -1.98
CA ALA A 167 -1.60 -13.06 -0.54
C ALA A 167 -0.60 -14.04 0.10
N VAL A 168 0.03 -13.60 1.17
CA VAL A 168 0.99 -14.42 1.92
C VAL A 168 0.57 -14.51 3.39
N PRO A 169 0.83 -15.64 4.05
CA PRO A 169 0.57 -15.76 5.48
C PRO A 169 1.48 -14.80 6.24
N ILE A 170 0.95 -14.21 7.32
CA ILE A 170 1.75 -13.50 8.30
C ILE A 170 2.22 -14.52 9.33
N VAL A 171 3.53 -14.67 9.43
CA VAL A 171 4.19 -15.38 10.52
C VAL A 171 4.93 -14.33 11.34
N TYR A 172 4.73 -14.32 12.66
CA TYR A 172 5.40 -13.35 13.52
C TYR A 172 6.91 -13.49 13.44
N ASP A 173 7.58 -12.33 13.43
CA ASP A 173 9.02 -12.16 13.32
C ASP A 173 9.64 -12.64 11.99
N GLU A 174 8.81 -13.05 11.03
CA GLU A 174 9.26 -13.29 9.66
C GLU A 174 9.08 -12.05 8.79
N GLU A 175 10.09 -11.79 7.98
CA GLU A 175 10.12 -10.62 7.11
C GLU A 175 9.42 -10.92 5.78
N ILE A 176 8.50 -10.05 5.39
CA ILE A 176 7.74 -10.17 4.15
C ILE A 176 8.18 -9.06 3.18
N PRO A 177 8.80 -9.40 2.05
CA PRO A 177 9.14 -8.43 1.01
C PRO A 177 7.87 -7.86 0.35
N LEU A 178 7.77 -6.54 0.32
CA LEU A 178 6.66 -5.80 -0.29
C LEU A 178 7.01 -5.34 -1.70
N LEU A 179 8.24 -4.83 -1.86
CA LEU A 179 8.72 -4.18 -3.06
C LEU A 179 10.21 -4.38 -3.21
N VAL A 180 10.64 -4.68 -4.42
CA VAL A 180 12.04 -4.52 -4.85
C VAL A 180 12.05 -3.58 -6.04
N ARG A 181 12.92 -2.56 -6.03
CA ARG A 181 13.10 -1.61 -7.12
C ARG A 181 14.57 -1.54 -7.52
N THR A 182 14.83 -1.63 -8.80
CA THR A 182 16.18 -1.52 -9.33
C THR A 182 16.28 -0.47 -10.43
N PHE A 183 17.45 0.13 -10.57
CA PHE A 183 17.79 1.12 -11.58
C PHE A 183 18.99 0.60 -12.36
N ARG A 184 18.85 0.59 -13.68
CA ARG A 184 19.85 0.05 -14.58
C ARG A 184 20.03 0.87 -15.83
N ASP A 185 21.21 0.82 -16.39
CA ASP A 185 21.58 1.44 -17.66
C ASP A 185 21.05 0.64 -18.88
N LYS A 186 20.58 -0.59 -18.66
CA LYS A 186 20.16 -1.52 -19.71
C LYS A 186 18.65 -1.53 -19.89
N SER A 187 18.17 -1.52 -21.13
CA SER A 187 16.75 -1.55 -21.48
C SER A 187 16.16 -2.96 -21.58
N GLU A 188 16.77 -3.96 -20.97
CA GLU A 188 16.26 -5.33 -20.98
C GLU A 188 14.98 -5.41 -20.11
N LEU A 189 13.96 -6.07 -20.66
CA LEU A 189 12.71 -6.31 -19.95
C LEU A 189 12.87 -7.54 -19.04
N TYR A 190 12.75 -7.33 -17.75
CA TYR A 190 12.68 -8.41 -16.76
C TYR A 190 11.33 -8.37 -16.04
N VAL A 191 10.86 -9.55 -15.68
CA VAL A 191 9.72 -9.68 -14.76
C VAL A 191 10.29 -9.80 -13.37
N TYR A 192 9.97 -8.84 -12.55
CA TYR A 192 10.39 -8.76 -11.15
C TYR A 192 9.28 -9.27 -10.23
N ASP A 193 9.70 -9.86 -9.11
CA ASP A 193 8.82 -10.36 -8.05
C ASP A 193 9.51 -10.08 -6.72
N ALA A 194 8.78 -9.46 -5.77
CA ALA A 194 9.41 -8.99 -4.55
C ALA A 194 10.01 -10.12 -3.71
N ALA A 195 9.28 -11.21 -3.51
CA ALA A 195 9.73 -12.31 -2.65
C ALA A 195 10.93 -13.05 -3.26
N ARG A 196 10.81 -13.42 -4.54
CA ARG A 196 11.89 -14.12 -5.24
C ARG A 196 13.15 -13.29 -5.35
N ASP A 197 13.00 -12.02 -5.72
CA ASP A 197 14.12 -11.16 -6.04
C ASP A 197 14.81 -10.64 -4.75
N PHE A 198 14.07 -10.56 -3.65
CA PHE A 198 14.67 -10.33 -2.34
C PHE A 198 15.45 -11.52 -1.81
N ALA A 199 14.96 -12.75 -2.06
CA ALA A 199 15.61 -13.98 -1.64
C ALA A 199 16.86 -14.31 -2.47
N ASP A 200 16.92 -13.88 -3.73
CA ASP A 200 18.07 -14.09 -4.62
C ASP A 200 18.50 -12.77 -5.29
N PRO A 201 19.31 -11.96 -4.60
CA PRO A 201 19.78 -10.67 -5.11
C PRO A 201 20.81 -10.79 -6.23
N SER A 202 21.31 -11.99 -6.56
CA SER A 202 22.30 -12.20 -7.63
C SER A 202 21.83 -11.70 -9.00
N ARG A 203 20.52 -11.58 -9.18
CA ARG A 203 19.89 -11.05 -10.39
C ARG A 203 20.15 -9.57 -10.65
N PHE A 204 20.58 -8.84 -9.64
CA PHE A 204 20.87 -7.41 -9.70
C PHE A 204 22.34 -7.10 -9.92
N ASP A 205 23.15 -8.12 -10.18
CA ASP A 205 24.57 -7.93 -10.49
C ASP A 205 24.75 -6.99 -11.69
N GLY A 206 25.50 -5.92 -11.47
CA GLY A 206 25.72 -4.85 -12.45
C GLY A 206 24.59 -3.82 -12.57
N ASP A 207 23.58 -3.85 -11.73
CA ASP A 207 22.61 -2.78 -11.61
C ASP A 207 23.21 -1.59 -10.84
N LEU A 208 22.81 -0.38 -11.18
CA LEU A 208 23.39 0.83 -10.59
C LEU A 208 22.93 1.06 -9.15
N PHE A 209 21.71 0.67 -8.85
CA PHE A 209 21.13 0.82 -7.53
C PHE A 209 19.92 -0.10 -7.39
N THR A 210 19.85 -0.80 -6.28
CA THR A 210 18.68 -1.64 -5.95
C THR A 210 18.28 -1.43 -4.50
N GLU A 211 17.00 -1.29 -4.26
CA GLU A 211 16.42 -1.16 -2.93
C GLU A 211 15.23 -2.11 -2.75
N ALA A 212 14.98 -2.50 -1.52
CA ALA A 212 13.84 -3.30 -1.14
C ALA A 212 13.10 -2.68 0.05
N TYR A 213 11.81 -2.95 0.13
CA TYR A 213 10.96 -2.59 1.26
C TYR A 213 10.27 -3.84 1.76
N THR A 214 10.32 -4.03 3.06
CA THR A 214 9.76 -5.19 3.74
C THR A 214 8.84 -4.78 4.88
N VAL A 215 8.10 -5.74 5.40
CA VAL A 215 7.33 -5.59 6.64
C VAL A 215 7.53 -6.82 7.52
N THR A 216 7.65 -6.58 8.81
CA THR A 216 7.66 -7.61 9.86
C THR A 216 6.53 -7.31 10.84
N PHE A 217 5.75 -8.33 11.16
CA PHE A 217 4.75 -8.31 12.22
C PHE A 217 5.31 -9.04 13.42
N SER A 218 5.19 -8.49 14.63
CA SER A 218 5.72 -9.10 15.84
C SER A 218 4.67 -9.17 16.93
N ASP A 219 4.66 -10.26 17.68
CA ASP A 219 3.87 -10.44 18.90
C ASP A 219 4.63 -9.96 20.17
N THR A 220 5.83 -9.42 19.97
CA THR A 220 6.67 -8.84 21.00
C THR A 220 6.98 -7.38 20.70
N MET A 221 7.39 -6.65 21.75
CA MET A 221 7.88 -5.27 21.61
C MET A 221 9.34 -5.29 21.15
N PRO A 222 9.73 -4.41 20.23
CA PRO A 222 11.15 -4.24 19.92
C PRO A 222 11.91 -3.79 21.16
N GLU A 223 13.11 -4.34 21.36
CA GLU A 223 14.03 -3.96 22.43
C GLU A 223 14.57 -2.53 22.30
#